data_f6902c339f13fe79bda7638a7915cc2a
#
_entry.id   f6902c339f13fe79bda7638a7915cc2a
#
_cell.length_a   1.000
_cell.length_b   1.000
_cell.length_c   1.000
_cell.angle_alpha   90.00
_cell.angle_beta   90.00
_cell.angle_gamma   90.00
#
_symmetry.space_group_name_H-M   'P 1'
#
loop_
_entity.id
_entity.type
_entity.pdbx_description
1 polymer ?
#
loop_
_entity_poly.entity_id
_entity_poly.type
_entity_poly.pdbx_seq_one_letter_code
_entity_poly.pdbx_strand_id
1 'polypeptide(L)'
;MAQVLHESTGLTFQIESLNYSPQRLPQVWPTRFKPKGPLDPALFAHNEEKLGNEVYGGRLGNDQPGDGFKYRGRGLLQLTGKESYRDATISLRIQNPAAPDFVVAPDEVFSAQWCLAVAAAEWAAKGCNALADQDNVQRVTRAINGGLIGLSDRMEWLRLTKAVWL
;
A
#
# COMPACT_ATOMS: atom_id res chain seq x y z
N MET A 1 13.54 2.97 6.98
CA MET A 1 12.67 2.71 8.17
C MET A 1 11.63 3.83 8.40
N ALA A 2 11.96 5.11 8.41
CA ALA A 2 11.01 6.21 8.69
C ALA A 2 9.70 6.17 7.87
N GLN A 3 9.78 5.89 6.57
CA GLN A 3 8.59 5.76 5.72
C GLN A 3 7.72 4.56 6.14
N VAL A 4 8.35 3.42 6.43
CA VAL A 4 7.67 2.22 6.89
C VAL A 4 6.92 2.48 8.19
N LEU A 5 7.56 3.14 9.17
CA LEU A 5 6.94 3.47 10.46
C LEU A 5 5.73 4.41 10.29
N HIS A 6 5.84 5.39 9.39
CA HIS A 6 4.71 6.26 9.07
C HIS A 6 3.55 5.50 8.41
N GLU A 7 3.82 4.77 7.32
CA GLU A 7 2.79 4.07 6.55
C GLU A 7 2.08 2.97 7.36
N SER A 8 2.81 2.31 8.26
CA SER A 8 2.29 1.21 9.08
C SER A 8 1.86 1.63 10.49
N THR A 9 1.82 2.93 10.80
CA THR A 9 1.51 3.43 12.16
C THR A 9 2.35 2.71 13.22
N GLY A 10 3.68 2.77 13.07
CA GLY A 10 4.61 2.11 13.98
C GLY A 10 4.60 0.57 13.89
N LEU A 11 4.43 0.00 12.70
CA LEU A 11 4.35 -1.44 12.41
C LEU A 11 3.06 -2.13 12.90
N THR A 12 2.02 -1.36 13.23
CA THR A 12 0.76 -1.92 13.76
C THR A 12 -0.31 -2.10 12.68
N PHE A 13 -0.24 -1.36 11.57
CA PHE A 13 -1.25 -1.37 10.52
C PHE A 13 -0.68 -1.90 9.20
N GLN A 14 -1.18 -3.03 8.72
CA GLN A 14 -0.64 -3.71 7.56
C GLN A 14 -1.67 -4.12 6.50
N ILE A 15 -2.96 -3.92 6.76
CA ILE A 15 -4.05 -4.24 5.81
C ILE A 15 -4.97 -3.04 5.70
N GLU A 16 -5.25 -2.61 4.47
CA GLU A 16 -6.21 -1.56 4.19
C GLU A 16 -7.61 -1.98 4.65
N SER A 17 -8.24 -1.15 5.50
CA SER A 17 -9.66 -1.29 5.82
C SER A 17 -10.50 -0.57 4.77
N LEU A 18 -11.42 -1.28 4.17
CA LEU A 18 -12.43 -0.76 3.24
C LEU A 18 -13.80 -0.65 3.92
N ASN A 19 -13.84 -0.70 5.25
CA ASN A 19 -15.06 -0.56 6.03
C ASN A 19 -15.45 0.92 6.20
N TYR A 20 -16.10 1.47 5.22
CA TYR A 20 -16.54 2.87 5.21
C TYR A 20 -18.02 3.03 5.46
N SER A 21 -18.40 4.10 6.18
CA SER A 21 -19.80 4.52 6.31
C SER A 21 -20.33 5.14 5.01
N PRO A 22 -21.66 5.19 4.80
CA PRO A 22 -22.24 5.81 3.62
C PRO A 22 -21.85 7.29 3.46
N GLN A 23 -21.66 8.00 4.57
CA GLN A 23 -21.28 9.42 4.59
C GLN A 23 -19.81 9.62 4.20
N ARG A 24 -18.97 8.65 4.50
CA ARG A 24 -17.53 8.73 4.23
C ARG A 24 -17.17 8.44 2.77
N LEU A 25 -17.89 7.54 2.12
CA LEU A 25 -17.62 7.11 0.73
C LEU A 25 -17.52 8.28 -0.27
N PRO A 26 -18.48 9.25 -0.31
CA PRO A 26 -18.37 10.40 -1.22
C PRO A 26 -17.21 11.36 -0.90
N GLN A 27 -16.70 11.33 0.32
CA GLN A 27 -15.55 12.16 0.71
C GLN A 27 -14.23 11.57 0.19
N VAL A 28 -14.13 10.24 0.18
CA VAL A 28 -12.93 9.52 -0.29
C VAL A 28 -12.92 9.36 -1.82
N TRP A 29 -14.09 9.04 -2.40
CA TRP A 29 -14.26 8.83 -3.85
C TRP A 29 -15.42 9.69 -4.41
N PRO A 30 -15.28 11.03 -4.44
CA PRO A 30 -16.36 11.93 -4.80
C PRO A 30 -16.88 11.71 -6.22
N THR A 31 -16.04 11.31 -7.16
CA THR A 31 -16.41 11.06 -8.55
C THR A 31 -17.10 9.72 -8.77
N ARG A 32 -17.03 8.81 -7.81
CA ARG A 32 -17.72 7.51 -7.87
C ARG A 32 -19.08 7.54 -7.19
N PHE A 33 -19.18 8.22 -6.05
CA PHE A 33 -20.38 8.18 -5.21
C PHE A 33 -21.17 9.48 -5.26
N LYS A 34 -22.51 9.35 -5.14
CA LYS A 34 -23.42 10.51 -5.02
C LYS A 34 -22.99 11.42 -3.85
N PRO A 35 -23.15 12.75 -3.96
CA PRO A 35 -23.94 13.43 -4.99
C PRO A 35 -23.19 13.70 -6.31
N LYS A 36 -21.88 13.54 -6.40
CA LYS A 36 -21.09 13.87 -7.60
C LYS A 36 -20.93 12.70 -8.58
N GLY A 37 -20.86 11.48 -8.05
CA GLY A 37 -20.74 10.27 -8.84
C GLY A 37 -22.06 9.52 -9.01
N PRO A 38 -22.10 8.44 -9.82
CA PRO A 38 -23.32 7.71 -10.13
C PRO A 38 -23.78 6.74 -9.03
N LEU A 39 -22.86 6.25 -8.18
CA LEU A 39 -23.14 5.14 -7.27
C LEU A 39 -23.82 5.60 -5.97
N ASP A 40 -24.76 4.80 -5.47
CA ASP A 40 -25.36 5.01 -4.17
C ASP A 40 -24.43 4.50 -3.05
N PRO A 41 -23.95 5.36 -2.14
CA PRO A 41 -23.05 4.96 -1.07
C PRO A 41 -23.62 3.87 -0.15
N ALA A 42 -24.95 3.85 0.05
CA ALA A 42 -25.60 2.89 0.93
C ALA A 42 -25.44 1.44 0.46
N LEU A 43 -25.26 1.23 -0.86
CA LEU A 43 -25.07 -0.10 -1.44
C LEU A 43 -23.66 -0.68 -1.23
N PHE A 44 -22.71 0.14 -0.80
CA PHE A 44 -21.30 -0.22 -0.64
C PHE A 44 -20.82 -0.08 0.81
N ALA A 45 -21.55 0.64 1.63
CA ALA A 45 -21.23 0.89 3.02
C ALA A 45 -21.11 -0.42 3.80
N HIS A 46 -20.07 -0.52 4.64
CA HIS A 46 -19.77 -1.68 5.47
C HIS A 46 -19.64 -3.01 4.70
N ASN A 47 -19.35 -2.95 3.42
CA ASN A 47 -19.10 -4.10 2.56
C ASN A 47 -17.74 -3.95 1.87
N GLU A 48 -16.70 -4.39 2.56
CA GLU A 48 -15.31 -4.24 2.12
C GLU A 48 -15.03 -4.93 0.80
N GLU A 49 -15.60 -6.13 0.58
CA GLU A 49 -15.40 -6.88 -0.66
C GLU A 49 -16.00 -6.16 -1.86
N LYS A 50 -17.26 -5.76 -1.74
CA LYS A 50 -17.95 -5.04 -2.81
C LYS A 50 -17.27 -3.71 -3.12
N LEU A 51 -16.86 -2.98 -2.08
CA LEU A 51 -16.17 -1.72 -2.25
C LEU A 51 -14.79 -1.91 -2.88
N GLY A 52 -13.99 -2.87 -2.42
CA GLY A 52 -12.69 -3.17 -2.99
C GLY A 52 -12.76 -3.54 -4.48
N ASN A 53 -13.73 -4.36 -4.85
CA ASN A 53 -13.95 -4.72 -6.24
C ASN A 53 -14.42 -3.53 -7.09
N GLU A 54 -15.21 -2.61 -6.54
CA GLU A 54 -15.62 -1.39 -7.22
C GLU A 54 -14.46 -0.41 -7.43
N VAL A 55 -13.64 -0.18 -6.41
CA VAL A 55 -12.61 0.86 -6.47
C VAL A 55 -11.32 0.41 -7.15
N TYR A 56 -11.01 -0.88 -7.11
CA TYR A 56 -9.78 -1.46 -7.65
C TYR A 56 -9.97 -2.41 -8.83
N GLY A 57 -11.17 -2.91 -9.10
CA GLY A 57 -11.46 -3.79 -10.24
C GLY A 57 -11.18 -3.12 -11.58
N GLY A 58 -10.65 -3.89 -12.54
CA GLY A 58 -10.33 -3.43 -13.89
C GLY A 58 -9.15 -2.46 -13.98
N ARG A 59 -8.31 -2.35 -12.93
CA ARG A 59 -7.12 -1.48 -12.87
C ARG A 59 -6.02 -2.12 -12.04
N LEU A 60 -4.78 -1.60 -12.14
CA LEU A 60 -3.62 -2.11 -11.39
C LEU A 60 -3.37 -3.63 -11.59
N GLY A 61 -3.66 -4.14 -12.79
CA GLY A 61 -3.55 -5.56 -13.11
C GLY A 61 -4.69 -6.43 -12.56
N ASN A 62 -5.70 -5.87 -11.91
CA ASN A 62 -6.88 -6.59 -11.40
C ASN A 62 -7.86 -6.84 -12.56
N ASP A 63 -7.70 -7.94 -13.27
CA ASP A 63 -8.40 -8.27 -14.50
C ASP A 63 -9.50 -9.33 -14.33
N GLN A 64 -9.60 -9.95 -13.15
CA GLN A 64 -10.60 -10.95 -12.85
C GLN A 64 -11.61 -10.45 -11.80
N PRO A 65 -12.84 -10.96 -11.81
CA PRO A 65 -13.80 -10.72 -10.74
C PRO A 65 -13.22 -11.08 -9.36
N GLY A 66 -13.34 -10.18 -8.39
CA GLY A 66 -12.80 -10.38 -7.05
C GLY A 66 -11.37 -9.88 -6.85
N ASP A 67 -10.60 -9.64 -7.91
CA ASP A 67 -9.21 -9.19 -7.81
C ASP A 67 -9.09 -7.86 -7.05
N GLY A 68 -10.06 -6.95 -7.20
CA GLY A 68 -10.02 -5.66 -6.54
C GLY A 68 -9.93 -5.77 -5.01
N PHE A 69 -10.74 -6.61 -4.42
CA PHE A 69 -10.67 -6.89 -2.98
C PHE A 69 -9.50 -7.80 -2.61
N LYS A 70 -9.25 -8.83 -3.43
CA LYS A 70 -8.15 -9.78 -3.21
C LYS A 70 -6.80 -9.09 -3.12
N TYR A 71 -6.53 -8.10 -3.98
CA TYR A 71 -5.26 -7.38 -4.02
C TYR A 71 -5.36 -5.94 -3.51
N ARG A 72 -6.22 -5.71 -2.50
CA ARG A 72 -6.26 -4.43 -1.77
C ARG A 72 -4.94 -4.17 -1.04
N GLY A 73 -4.75 -2.97 -0.54
CA GLY A 73 -3.53 -2.55 0.14
C GLY A 73 -3.13 -3.46 1.30
N ARG A 74 -1.91 -4.02 1.25
CA ARG A 74 -1.31 -4.87 2.29
C ARG A 74 0.17 -4.58 2.48
N GLY A 75 0.67 -4.97 3.65
CA GLY A 75 2.08 -4.86 3.99
C GLY A 75 2.51 -3.47 4.42
N LEU A 76 3.77 -3.34 4.80
CA LEU A 76 4.32 -2.14 5.45
C LEU A 76 4.40 -0.90 4.53
N LEU A 77 4.38 -1.07 3.22
CA LEU A 77 4.32 0.00 2.22
C LEU A 77 3.08 -0.11 1.32
N GLN A 78 2.04 -0.81 1.78
CA GLN A 78 0.73 -0.86 1.16
C GLN A 78 0.74 -1.28 -0.32
N LEU A 79 1.29 -2.49 -0.61
CA LEU A 79 1.16 -3.10 -1.93
C LEU A 79 -0.31 -3.14 -2.34
N THR A 80 -0.63 -2.57 -3.50
CA THR A 80 -2.01 -2.49 -4.00
C THR A 80 -2.08 -2.86 -5.48
N GLY A 81 -3.00 -3.75 -5.83
CA GLY A 81 -3.20 -4.24 -7.18
C GLY A 81 -2.33 -5.45 -7.53
N LYS A 82 -2.91 -6.39 -8.30
CA LYS A 82 -2.31 -7.67 -8.69
C LYS A 82 -0.92 -7.54 -9.31
N GLU A 83 -0.69 -6.46 -10.07
CA GLU A 83 0.61 -6.16 -10.69
C GLU A 83 1.68 -5.96 -9.62
N SER A 84 1.44 -5.16 -8.57
CA SER A 84 2.40 -4.95 -7.49
C SER A 84 2.73 -6.24 -6.74
N TYR A 85 1.74 -7.12 -6.52
CA TYR A 85 1.98 -8.43 -5.90
C TYR A 85 2.83 -9.34 -6.79
N ARG A 86 2.62 -9.29 -8.11
CA ARG A 86 3.43 -10.02 -9.09
C ARG A 86 4.88 -9.51 -9.11
N ASP A 87 5.06 -8.19 -9.14
CA ASP A 87 6.38 -7.56 -9.16
C ASP A 87 7.17 -7.86 -7.89
N ALA A 88 6.52 -7.84 -6.73
CA ALA A 88 7.13 -8.26 -5.47
C ALA A 88 7.55 -9.74 -5.50
N THR A 89 6.72 -10.63 -6.07
CA THR A 89 7.07 -12.05 -6.25
C THR A 89 8.32 -12.21 -7.11
N ILE A 90 8.36 -11.56 -8.27
CA ILE A 90 9.49 -11.63 -9.21
C ILE A 90 10.76 -11.09 -8.55
N SER A 91 10.67 -9.90 -7.96
CA SER A 91 11.82 -9.24 -7.33
C SER A 91 12.42 -10.07 -6.20
N LEU A 92 11.59 -10.64 -5.34
CA LEU A 92 12.07 -11.43 -4.21
C LEU A 92 12.61 -12.80 -4.63
N ARG A 93 12.03 -13.45 -5.61
CA ARG A 93 12.51 -14.76 -6.11
C ARG A 93 13.87 -14.69 -6.79
N ILE A 94 14.27 -13.54 -7.29
CA ILE A 94 15.64 -13.32 -7.79
C ILE A 94 16.67 -13.49 -6.65
N GLN A 95 16.33 -13.03 -5.44
CA GLN A 95 17.24 -13.08 -4.28
C GLN A 95 17.01 -14.34 -3.42
N ASN A 96 15.77 -14.80 -3.35
CA ASN A 96 15.37 -15.96 -2.58
C ASN A 96 14.32 -16.78 -3.37
N PRO A 97 14.74 -17.83 -4.09
CA PRO A 97 13.83 -18.67 -4.88
C PRO A 97 12.71 -19.35 -4.07
N ALA A 98 12.87 -19.43 -2.73
CA ALA A 98 11.84 -19.96 -1.83
C ALA A 98 10.73 -18.94 -1.49
N ALA A 99 10.81 -17.68 -1.97
CA ALA A 99 9.76 -16.71 -1.75
C ALA A 99 8.43 -17.19 -2.35
N PRO A 100 7.32 -17.01 -1.62
CA PRO A 100 6.00 -17.42 -2.09
C PRO A 100 5.59 -16.66 -3.34
N ASP A 101 4.59 -17.17 -4.04
CA ASP A 101 3.87 -16.40 -5.05
C ASP A 101 2.82 -15.55 -4.34
N PHE A 102 3.09 -14.26 -4.22
CA PHE A 102 2.16 -13.33 -3.55
C PHE A 102 0.86 -13.09 -4.34
N VAL A 103 0.81 -13.45 -5.61
CA VAL A 103 -0.46 -13.45 -6.38
C VAL A 103 -1.35 -14.61 -5.93
N VAL A 104 -0.74 -15.76 -5.60
CA VAL A 104 -1.46 -16.92 -5.08
C VAL A 104 -1.80 -16.76 -3.61
N ALA A 105 -0.82 -16.32 -2.80
CA ALA A 105 -0.92 -16.15 -1.35
C ALA A 105 -0.71 -14.68 -0.95
N PRO A 106 -1.68 -13.77 -1.20
CA PRO A 106 -1.49 -12.33 -0.99
C PRO A 106 -1.29 -11.95 0.48
N ASP A 107 -1.75 -12.76 1.42
CA ASP A 107 -1.58 -12.48 2.84
C ASP A 107 -0.14 -12.69 3.33
N GLU A 108 0.69 -13.42 2.58
CA GLU A 108 2.10 -13.58 2.90
C GLU A 108 2.90 -12.25 2.85
N VAL A 109 2.40 -11.21 2.18
CA VAL A 109 3.08 -9.89 2.14
C VAL A 109 3.16 -9.21 3.50
N PHE A 110 2.35 -9.62 4.47
CA PHE A 110 2.42 -9.11 5.86
C PHE A 110 2.81 -10.17 6.88
N SER A 111 3.18 -11.37 6.44
CA SER A 111 3.72 -12.38 7.35
C SER A 111 5.03 -11.91 7.99
N ALA A 112 5.32 -12.38 9.20
CA ALA A 112 6.55 -12.03 9.91
C ALA A 112 7.82 -12.37 9.11
N GLN A 113 7.75 -13.39 8.26
CA GLN A 113 8.84 -13.84 7.42
C GLN A 113 9.11 -12.90 6.23
N TRP A 114 8.07 -12.31 5.63
CA TRP A 114 8.20 -11.63 4.33
C TRP A 114 7.93 -10.14 4.36
N CYS A 115 7.26 -9.61 5.39
CA CYS A 115 6.78 -8.22 5.39
C CYS A 115 7.88 -7.18 5.16
N LEU A 116 9.07 -7.35 5.76
CA LEU A 116 10.20 -6.44 5.55
C LEU A 116 10.84 -6.60 4.18
N ALA A 117 10.97 -7.85 3.70
CA ALA A 117 11.53 -8.11 2.37
C ALA A 117 10.63 -7.55 1.26
N VAL A 118 9.31 -7.70 1.38
CA VAL A 118 8.33 -7.10 0.47
C VAL A 118 8.43 -5.57 0.48
N ALA A 119 8.51 -4.95 1.67
CA ALA A 119 8.67 -3.50 1.77
C ALA A 119 10.01 -3.01 1.16
N ALA A 120 11.09 -3.79 1.31
CA ALA A 120 12.36 -3.48 0.69
C ALA A 120 12.33 -3.61 -0.84
N ALA A 121 11.61 -4.60 -1.38
CA ALA A 121 11.40 -4.75 -2.81
C ALA A 121 10.61 -3.58 -3.40
N GLU A 122 9.52 -3.17 -2.74
CA GLU A 122 8.73 -1.99 -3.14
C GLU A 122 9.54 -0.69 -3.06
N TRP A 123 10.33 -0.52 -2.02
CA TRP A 123 11.26 0.59 -1.86
C TRP A 123 12.27 0.66 -3.02
N ALA A 124 12.86 -0.46 -3.38
CA ALA A 124 13.83 -0.54 -4.48
C ALA A 124 13.15 -0.26 -5.83
N ALA A 125 11.98 -0.83 -6.08
CA ALA A 125 11.20 -0.62 -7.30
C ALA A 125 10.84 0.86 -7.53
N LYS A 126 10.59 1.60 -6.44
CA LYS A 126 10.32 3.05 -6.47
C LYS A 126 11.60 3.91 -6.57
N GLY A 127 12.78 3.32 -6.71
CA GLY A 127 14.06 4.04 -6.80
C GLY A 127 14.45 4.79 -5.53
N CYS A 128 13.94 4.40 -4.38
CA CYS A 128 14.11 5.13 -3.13
C CYS A 128 15.54 5.10 -2.60
N ASN A 129 16.37 4.11 -2.96
CA ASN A 129 17.78 4.05 -2.55
C ASN A 129 18.54 5.32 -2.96
N ALA A 130 18.54 5.64 -4.25
CA ALA A 130 19.25 6.81 -4.78
C ALA A 130 18.73 8.14 -4.20
N LEU A 131 17.47 8.20 -3.80
CA LEU A 131 16.88 9.37 -3.16
C LEU A 131 17.28 9.46 -1.68
N ALA A 132 17.40 8.32 -1.01
CA ALA A 132 17.84 8.23 0.38
C ALA A 132 19.34 8.54 0.52
N ASP A 133 20.17 8.10 -0.44
CA ASP A 133 21.60 8.41 -0.48
C ASP A 133 21.87 9.93 -0.58
N GLN A 134 20.91 10.68 -1.13
CA GLN A 134 20.94 12.16 -1.17
C GLN A 134 20.30 12.81 0.08
N ASP A 135 19.93 12.03 1.08
CA ASP A 135 19.16 12.44 2.27
C ASP A 135 17.87 13.23 1.94
N ASN A 136 17.25 12.94 0.80
CA ASN A 136 16.12 13.70 0.26
C ASN A 136 14.77 13.09 0.68
N VAL A 137 14.40 13.32 1.94
CA VAL A 137 13.16 12.77 2.51
C VAL A 137 11.90 13.20 1.73
N GLN A 138 11.87 14.40 1.16
CA GLN A 138 10.72 14.87 0.39
C GLN A 138 10.52 14.07 -0.89
N ARG A 139 11.59 13.80 -1.63
CA ARG A 139 11.53 12.99 -2.86
C ARG A 139 11.18 11.54 -2.55
N VAL A 140 11.76 10.98 -1.48
CA VAL A 140 11.39 9.64 -0.98
C VAL A 140 9.89 9.60 -0.63
N THR A 141 9.39 10.60 0.11
CA THR A 141 7.97 10.69 0.45
C THR A 141 7.08 10.72 -0.79
N ARG A 142 7.45 11.52 -1.81
CA ARG A 142 6.69 11.54 -3.08
C ARG A 142 6.73 10.20 -3.82
N ALA A 143 7.88 9.53 -3.83
CA ALA A 143 8.01 8.23 -4.47
C ALA A 143 7.13 7.16 -3.81
N ILE A 144 7.02 7.18 -2.48
CA ILE A 144 6.21 6.21 -1.71
C ILE A 144 4.72 6.55 -1.78
N ASN A 145 4.34 7.82 -1.51
CA ASN A 145 2.95 8.24 -1.26
C ASN A 145 2.30 9.00 -2.43
N GLY A 146 3.04 9.29 -3.50
CA GLY A 146 2.55 10.13 -4.60
C GLY A 146 2.47 11.63 -4.29
N GLY A 147 2.66 12.05 -3.03
CA GLY A 147 2.59 13.43 -2.56
C GLY A 147 3.47 13.68 -1.34
N LEU A 148 3.14 14.72 -0.57
CA LEU A 148 3.85 15.09 0.67
C LEU A 148 2.96 14.93 1.92
N ILE A 149 1.93 14.10 1.86
CA ILE A 149 1.06 13.84 3.01
C ILE A 149 1.89 13.20 4.13
N GLY A 150 1.77 13.73 5.34
CA GLY A 150 2.49 13.24 6.51
C GLY A 150 3.99 13.55 6.52
N LEU A 151 4.48 14.50 5.70
CA LEU A 151 5.93 14.79 5.62
C LEU A 151 6.56 15.13 6.98
N SER A 152 5.89 15.92 7.81
CA SER A 152 6.40 16.29 9.14
C SER A 152 6.59 15.08 10.05
N ASP A 153 5.63 14.16 10.06
CA ASP A 153 5.71 12.92 10.82
C ASP A 153 6.82 11.99 10.29
N ARG A 154 6.96 11.88 8.96
CA ARG A 154 8.05 11.13 8.31
C ARG A 154 9.43 11.69 8.64
N MET A 155 9.56 13.02 8.75
CA MET A 155 10.80 13.68 9.16
C MET A 155 11.11 13.40 10.64
N GLU A 156 10.11 13.38 11.51
CA GLU A 156 10.31 13.01 12.91
C GLU A 156 10.71 11.55 13.06
N TRP A 157 10.05 10.62 12.36
CA TRP A 157 10.50 9.23 12.30
C TRP A 157 11.92 9.07 11.75
N LEU A 158 12.31 9.90 10.76
CA LEU A 158 13.68 9.88 10.24
C LEU A 158 14.68 10.31 11.30
N ARG A 159 14.38 11.40 12.04
CA ARG A 159 15.21 11.87 13.15
C ARG A 159 15.39 10.79 14.22
N LEU A 160 14.31 10.14 14.63
CA LEU A 160 14.33 9.09 15.64
C LEU A 160 15.12 7.85 15.16
N THR A 161 14.92 7.42 13.93
CA THR A 161 15.63 6.25 13.38
C THR A 161 17.11 6.52 13.16
N LYS A 162 17.50 7.73 12.75
CA LYS A 162 18.92 8.12 12.66
C LYS A 162 19.58 8.10 14.04
N ALA A 163 18.90 8.51 15.10
CA ALA A 163 19.44 8.49 16.45
C ALA A 163 19.70 7.08 17.02
N VAL A 164 19.05 6.05 16.44
CA VAL A 164 19.20 4.66 16.88
C VAL A 164 20.20 3.90 16.02
N TRP A 165 20.31 4.21 14.73
CA TRP A 165 21.03 3.38 13.75
C TRP A 165 22.23 4.06 13.09
N LEU A 166 22.48 5.31 13.36
CA LEU A 166 23.64 6.09 12.90
C LEU A 166 24.33 6.80 14.06
#